data_1f50b8df4a2cc7ebcab328fda3c7f897
#
_entry.id   1f50b8df4a2cc7ebcab328fda3c7f897
#
_cell.length_a   1.000
_cell.length_b   1.000
_cell.length_c   1.000
_cell.angle_alpha   90.00
_cell.angle_beta   90.00
_cell.angle_gamma   90.00
#
_symmetry.space_group_name_H-M   'P 1'
#
loop_
_entity.id
_entity.type
_entity.pdbx_description
1 polymer ?
#
loop_
_entity_poly.entity_id
_entity_poly.type
_entity_poly.pdbx_seq_one_letter_code
_entity_poly.pdbx_strand_id
1 'polypeptide(L)'
;MTKYRVLFVVVLSAATMLAAARDVALADGGRFRCAPALLDGLYVLSATGWGIVPGTTPDPSAPLPPKAIIELIRFNGDGTLVSPASTRSVNGSVVSSTNSTGTYTIDDVDQSGGGCSGTITFAEGPRWAFFTSVFAAGELWVILTNDKNVFRGNVTKIAR
;
A
#
# COMPACT_ATOMS: atom_id res chain seq x y z
N MET A 1 -27.49 36.71 -62.80
CA MET A 1 -26.12 36.45 -62.29
C MET A 1 -26.12 36.64 -60.80
N THR A 2 -26.31 35.57 -60.01
CA THR A 2 -26.47 35.64 -58.57
C THR A 2 -25.24 35.07 -57.89
N LYS A 3 -24.45 35.90 -57.20
CA LYS A 3 -23.20 35.51 -56.51
C LYS A 3 -23.54 34.97 -55.14
N TYR A 4 -23.37 33.69 -54.90
CA TYR A 4 -23.43 33.08 -53.57
C TYR A 4 -22.09 33.31 -52.83
N ARG A 5 -22.14 34.01 -51.70
CA ARG A 5 -21.06 34.12 -50.74
C ARG A 5 -21.18 32.95 -49.76
N VAL A 6 -20.23 32.04 -49.82
CA VAL A 6 -20.09 30.95 -48.85
C VAL A 6 -19.39 31.51 -47.62
N LEU A 7 -20.09 31.52 -46.47
CA LEU A 7 -19.56 31.94 -45.19
C LEU A 7 -18.94 30.69 -44.53
N PHE A 8 -17.60 30.63 -44.45
CA PHE A 8 -16.91 29.60 -43.69
C PHE A 8 -16.97 29.98 -42.19
N VAL A 9 -17.74 29.26 -41.40
CA VAL A 9 -17.74 29.32 -39.94
C VAL A 9 -16.66 28.34 -39.45
N VAL A 10 -15.52 28.88 -39.03
CA VAL A 10 -14.49 28.11 -38.34
C VAL A 10 -14.92 27.93 -36.87
N VAL A 11 -15.38 26.75 -36.51
CA VAL A 11 -15.65 26.38 -35.11
C VAL A 11 -14.31 26.01 -34.48
N LEU A 12 -13.75 26.92 -33.69
CA LEU A 12 -12.58 26.63 -32.86
C LEU A 12 -13.02 25.84 -31.65
N SER A 13 -12.88 24.51 -31.70
CA SER A 13 -13.09 23.63 -30.56
C SER A 13 -11.90 23.76 -29.60
N ALA A 14 -12.07 24.57 -28.56
CA ALA A 14 -11.14 24.61 -27.44
C ALA A 14 -11.26 23.31 -26.64
N ALA A 15 -10.39 22.33 -26.94
CA ALA A 15 -10.20 21.17 -26.11
C ALA A 15 -9.50 21.62 -24.82
N THR A 16 -10.28 21.89 -23.77
CA THR A 16 -9.76 22.02 -22.41
C THR A 16 -9.25 20.67 -21.95
N MET A 17 -7.95 20.43 -22.09
CA MET A 17 -7.27 19.35 -21.40
C MET A 17 -7.32 19.70 -19.90
N LEU A 18 -8.24 19.08 -19.17
CA LEU A 18 -8.13 18.96 -17.72
C LEU A 18 -6.91 18.06 -17.47
N ALA A 19 -5.75 18.66 -17.31
CA ALA A 19 -4.63 18.03 -16.64
C ALA A 19 -5.10 17.78 -15.21
N ALA A 20 -5.43 16.53 -14.87
CA ALA A 20 -5.56 16.10 -13.50
C ALA A 20 -4.22 16.38 -12.84
N ALA A 21 -4.12 17.51 -12.16
CA ALA A 21 -3.03 17.81 -11.25
C ALA A 21 -3.06 16.70 -10.22
N ARG A 22 -2.15 15.73 -10.37
CA ARG A 22 -1.80 14.86 -9.27
C ARG A 22 -1.20 15.79 -8.23
N ASP A 23 -1.95 16.04 -7.19
CA ASP A 23 -1.45 16.72 -6.01
C ASP A 23 -0.30 15.88 -5.43
N VAL A 24 0.89 16.11 -5.99
CA VAL A 24 2.11 15.91 -5.23
C VAL A 24 1.95 16.87 -4.09
N ALA A 25 1.72 16.37 -2.89
CA ALA A 25 1.62 17.15 -1.68
C ALA A 25 2.94 17.88 -1.46
N LEU A 26 3.12 18.97 -2.22
CA LEU A 26 4.16 19.95 -1.97
C LEU A 26 3.74 20.69 -0.71
N ALA A 27 4.44 20.36 0.34
CA ALA A 27 4.37 20.92 1.65
C ALA A 27 4.16 22.43 1.64
N ASP A 28 3.20 22.87 2.39
CA ASP A 28 3.11 24.22 2.92
C ASP A 28 4.38 24.45 3.76
N GLY A 29 5.31 25.30 3.27
CA GLY A 29 6.57 25.61 3.94
C GLY A 29 7.70 24.57 3.84
N GLY A 30 7.73 23.68 2.83
CA GLY A 30 8.86 22.75 2.61
C GLY A 30 8.92 21.56 3.57
N ARG A 31 7.87 21.29 4.33
CA ARG A 31 7.76 20.10 5.19
C ARG A 31 7.09 18.96 4.43
N PHE A 32 7.79 17.86 4.27
CA PHE A 32 7.18 16.62 3.80
C PHE A 32 6.17 16.13 4.85
N ARG A 33 4.98 15.73 4.40
CA ARG A 33 3.94 15.19 5.27
C ARG A 33 3.68 13.74 4.93
N CYS A 34 3.37 12.95 5.94
CA CYS A 34 2.89 11.60 5.77
C CYS A 34 1.46 11.64 5.24
N ALA A 35 1.26 11.22 4.01
CA ALA A 35 -0.03 11.17 3.35
C ALA A 35 -0.15 9.88 2.51
N PRO A 36 -1.35 9.38 2.22
CA PRO A 36 -1.53 8.17 1.41
C PRO A 36 -0.76 8.19 0.09
N ALA A 37 -0.66 9.34 -0.58
CA ALA A 37 0.08 9.52 -1.82
C ALA A 37 1.60 9.21 -1.72
N LEU A 38 2.15 9.15 -0.51
CA LEU A 38 3.54 8.73 -0.27
C LEU A 38 3.75 7.26 -0.69
N LEU A 39 2.72 6.43 -0.52
CA LEU A 39 2.74 5.01 -0.85
C LEU A 39 1.97 4.76 -2.17
N ASP A 40 2.47 5.28 -3.28
CA ASP A 40 1.93 4.96 -4.61
C ASP A 40 2.88 4.02 -5.34
N GLY A 41 2.38 2.88 -5.84
CA GLY A 41 3.15 1.93 -6.64
C GLY A 41 3.05 0.46 -6.20
N LEU A 42 3.90 -0.37 -6.80
CA LEU A 42 3.98 -1.80 -6.53
C LEU A 42 5.12 -2.11 -5.57
N TYR A 43 4.81 -2.92 -4.56
CA TYR A 43 5.71 -3.30 -3.48
C TYR A 43 5.74 -4.81 -3.29
N VAL A 44 6.83 -5.32 -2.71
CA VAL A 44 6.94 -6.68 -2.19
C VAL A 44 7.00 -6.63 -0.68
N LEU A 45 6.08 -7.29 -0.01
CA LEU A 45 6.15 -7.64 1.40
C LEU A 45 6.92 -8.96 1.54
N SER A 46 7.92 -8.96 2.40
CA SER A 46 8.59 -10.16 2.88
C SER A 46 8.59 -10.14 4.41
N ALA A 47 7.95 -11.11 5.03
CA ALA A 47 7.88 -11.17 6.49
C ALA A 47 8.00 -12.62 6.99
N THR A 48 8.62 -12.75 8.17
CA THR A 48 8.77 -14.02 8.88
C THR A 48 8.32 -13.88 10.33
N GLY A 49 7.94 -14.98 10.94
CA GLY A 49 7.47 -14.99 12.32
C GLY A 49 6.94 -16.33 12.77
N TRP A 50 6.04 -16.27 13.74
CA TRP A 50 5.42 -17.44 14.35
C TRP A 50 3.91 -17.21 14.47
N GLY A 51 3.17 -18.30 14.52
CA GLY A 51 1.74 -18.17 14.74
C GLY A 51 1.03 -19.50 14.86
N ILE A 52 -0.20 -19.45 15.36
CA ILE A 52 -1.06 -20.61 15.52
C ILE A 52 -1.51 -21.12 14.15
N VAL A 53 -1.47 -22.43 13.96
CA VAL A 53 -2.07 -23.06 12.79
C VAL A 53 -3.59 -22.90 12.87
N PRO A 54 -4.26 -22.40 11.82
CA PRO A 54 -5.71 -22.28 11.82
C PRO A 54 -6.40 -23.61 12.13
N GLY A 55 -7.40 -23.56 13.00
CA GLY A 55 -8.15 -24.76 13.40
C GLY A 55 -7.51 -25.62 14.50
N THR A 56 -6.36 -25.21 15.03
CA THR A 56 -5.72 -25.90 16.17
C THR A 56 -5.89 -25.10 17.46
N THR A 57 -6.03 -25.80 18.59
CA THR A 57 -5.90 -25.17 19.90
C THR A 57 -4.42 -25.06 20.25
N PRO A 58 -3.91 -23.87 20.61
CA PRO A 58 -2.53 -23.72 21.01
C PRO A 58 -2.23 -24.52 22.26
N ASP A 59 -1.15 -25.27 22.23
CA ASP A 59 -0.53 -25.77 23.46
C ASP A 59 0.38 -24.66 24.00
N PRO A 60 0.12 -24.10 25.19
CA PRO A 60 0.93 -23.02 25.73
C PRO A 60 2.36 -23.45 26.08
N SER A 61 2.61 -24.75 26.17
CA SER A 61 3.95 -25.31 26.40
C SER A 61 4.75 -25.59 25.11
N ALA A 62 4.07 -25.61 23.96
CA ALA A 62 4.71 -25.88 22.68
C ALA A 62 5.16 -24.59 21.98
N PRO A 63 6.32 -24.57 21.30
CA PRO A 63 6.73 -23.43 20.52
C PRO A 63 5.74 -23.20 19.37
N LEU A 64 5.41 -21.92 19.10
CA LEU A 64 4.57 -21.56 17.97
C LEU A 64 5.25 -21.98 16.66
N PRO A 65 4.50 -22.53 15.69
CA PRO A 65 5.06 -22.94 14.41
C PRO A 65 5.59 -21.72 13.60
N PRO A 66 6.71 -21.88 12.88
CA PRO A 66 7.25 -20.83 12.05
C PRO A 66 6.32 -20.52 10.90
N LYS A 67 6.26 -19.24 10.53
CA LYS A 67 5.51 -18.72 9.40
C LYS A 67 6.39 -17.81 8.55
N ALA A 68 6.12 -17.80 7.24
CA ALA A 68 6.70 -16.85 6.31
C ALA A 68 5.63 -16.39 5.31
N ILE A 69 5.76 -15.17 4.83
CA ILE A 69 4.90 -14.63 3.78
C ILE A 69 5.72 -13.82 2.79
N ILE A 70 5.39 -13.98 1.52
CA ILE A 70 5.78 -13.10 0.43
C ILE A 70 4.50 -12.63 -0.26
N GLU A 71 4.36 -11.34 -0.49
CA GLU A 71 3.14 -10.77 -1.03
C GLU A 71 3.45 -9.55 -1.91
N LEU A 72 2.81 -9.49 -3.07
CA LEU A 72 2.79 -8.29 -3.89
C LEU A 72 1.67 -7.37 -3.40
N ILE A 73 1.97 -6.11 -3.18
CA ILE A 73 1.00 -5.10 -2.75
C ILE A 73 1.11 -3.90 -3.67
N ARG A 74 0.00 -3.53 -4.31
CA ARG A 74 -0.14 -2.27 -5.02
C ARG A 74 -0.85 -1.28 -4.12
N PHE A 75 -0.16 -0.25 -3.68
CA PHE A 75 -0.76 0.92 -3.06
C PHE A 75 -1.19 1.89 -4.14
N ASN A 76 -2.42 2.41 -4.05
CA ASN A 76 -3.00 3.29 -5.07
C ASN A 76 -2.78 4.78 -4.78
N GLY A 77 -2.11 5.12 -3.68
CA GLY A 77 -1.85 6.51 -3.30
C GLY A 77 -3.04 7.24 -2.65
N ASP A 78 -4.18 6.59 -2.52
CA ASP A 78 -5.45 7.14 -2.02
C ASP A 78 -5.95 6.50 -0.71
N GLY A 79 -5.14 5.64 -0.09
CA GLY A 79 -5.51 4.87 1.10
C GLY A 79 -6.08 3.49 0.79
N THR A 80 -6.20 3.12 -0.49
CA THR A 80 -6.61 1.78 -0.91
C THR A 80 -5.44 0.97 -1.45
N LEU A 81 -5.55 -0.35 -1.39
CA LEU A 81 -4.56 -1.27 -1.91
C LEU A 81 -5.18 -2.52 -2.53
N VAL A 82 -4.40 -3.17 -3.38
CA VAL A 82 -4.71 -4.50 -3.93
C VAL A 82 -3.47 -5.38 -3.77
N SER A 83 -3.67 -6.62 -3.35
CA SER A 83 -2.65 -7.66 -3.38
C SER A 83 -2.92 -8.61 -4.55
N PRO A 84 -2.21 -8.49 -5.67
CA PRO A 84 -2.39 -9.36 -6.83
C PRO A 84 -2.02 -10.82 -6.53
N ALA A 85 -1.03 -11.04 -5.67
CA ALA A 85 -0.56 -12.37 -5.33
C ALA A 85 0.10 -12.39 -3.96
N SER A 86 -0.18 -13.42 -3.19
CA SER A 86 0.54 -13.73 -1.95
C SER A 86 0.80 -15.24 -1.83
N THR A 87 1.90 -15.57 -1.18
CA THR A 87 2.23 -16.94 -0.79
C THR A 87 2.70 -16.94 0.65
N ARG A 88 2.11 -17.79 1.46
CA ARG A 88 2.46 -17.98 2.87
C ARG A 88 2.78 -19.44 3.16
N SER A 89 3.77 -19.66 3.99
CA SER A 89 4.09 -20.96 4.57
C SER A 89 3.78 -20.95 6.06
N VAL A 90 3.14 -22.00 6.54
CA VAL A 90 2.85 -22.23 7.96
C VAL A 90 3.25 -23.66 8.27
N ASN A 91 4.26 -23.84 9.11
CA ASN A 91 4.76 -25.16 9.51
C ASN A 91 4.95 -26.12 8.30
N GLY A 92 5.56 -25.62 7.22
CA GLY A 92 5.82 -26.37 5.99
C GLY A 92 4.65 -26.46 4.99
N SER A 93 3.43 -26.13 5.38
CA SER A 93 2.28 -26.05 4.46
C SER A 93 2.30 -24.70 3.72
N VAL A 94 2.19 -24.75 2.40
CA VAL A 94 2.18 -23.56 1.54
C VAL A 94 0.79 -23.27 1.02
N VAL A 95 0.35 -22.03 1.17
CA VAL A 95 -0.95 -21.53 0.67
C VAL A 95 -0.71 -20.25 -0.13
N SER A 96 -1.31 -20.17 -1.31
CA SER A 96 -1.29 -18.97 -2.14
C SER A 96 -2.69 -18.36 -2.24
N SER A 97 -2.77 -17.05 -2.37
CA SER A 97 -4.00 -16.31 -2.65
C SER A 97 -3.75 -15.20 -3.66
N THR A 98 -4.82 -14.75 -4.30
CA THR A 98 -4.77 -13.71 -5.35
C THR A 98 -5.89 -12.70 -5.15
N ASN A 99 -5.66 -11.47 -5.65
CA ASN A 99 -6.67 -10.42 -5.74
C ASN A 99 -7.32 -10.02 -4.40
N SER A 100 -6.56 -10.06 -3.30
CA SER A 100 -7.01 -9.49 -2.04
C SER A 100 -7.03 -7.97 -2.12
N THR A 101 -8.03 -7.33 -1.52
CA THR A 101 -8.14 -5.88 -1.42
C THR A 101 -7.95 -5.43 0.02
N GLY A 102 -7.67 -4.15 0.22
CA GLY A 102 -7.50 -3.60 1.54
C GLY A 102 -7.42 -2.09 1.54
N THR A 103 -7.15 -1.55 2.72
CA THR A 103 -6.93 -0.14 2.96
C THR A 103 -5.65 0.07 3.76
N TYR A 104 -5.13 1.29 3.72
CA TYR A 104 -4.05 1.70 4.60
C TYR A 104 -4.25 3.12 5.09
N THR A 105 -3.70 3.41 6.26
CA THR A 105 -3.56 4.75 6.81
C THR A 105 -2.09 5.09 6.94
N ILE A 106 -1.77 6.37 6.95
CA ILE A 106 -0.43 6.87 7.20
C ILE A 106 -0.53 8.21 7.91
N ASP A 107 0.19 8.36 9.00
CA ASP A 107 0.16 9.50 9.90
C ASP A 107 1.57 9.96 10.25
N ASP A 108 1.75 11.25 10.50
CA ASP A 108 3.00 11.81 11.03
C ASP A 108 3.25 11.28 12.44
N VAL A 109 4.45 10.74 12.69
CA VAL A 109 4.87 10.28 14.02
C VAL A 109 5.31 11.45 14.90
N ASP A 110 5.94 12.44 14.28
CA ASP A 110 6.39 13.66 14.97
C ASP A 110 6.22 14.90 14.07
N GLN A 111 6.18 16.06 14.71
CA GLN A 111 6.09 17.35 14.02
C GLN A 111 7.42 17.84 13.44
N SER A 112 8.54 17.17 13.74
CA SER A 112 9.87 17.53 13.25
C SER A 112 10.12 17.05 11.81
N GLY A 113 9.22 16.20 11.32
CA GLY A 113 9.10 15.83 9.90
C GLY A 113 10.13 14.80 9.45
N GLY A 114 9.71 13.59 9.28
CA GLY A 114 10.56 12.55 8.69
C GLY A 114 10.07 11.13 8.97
N GLY A 115 9.44 10.90 10.12
CA GLY A 115 8.87 9.61 10.48
C GLY A 115 7.38 9.51 10.17
N CYS A 116 6.98 8.43 9.53
CA CYS A 116 5.59 8.09 9.29
C CYS A 116 5.26 6.76 9.93
N SER A 117 4.07 6.65 10.50
CA SER A 117 3.48 5.38 10.94
C SER A 117 2.15 5.14 10.25
N GLY A 118 1.70 3.91 10.26
CA GLY A 118 0.39 3.63 9.71
C GLY A 118 0.00 2.18 9.87
N THR A 119 -1.11 1.85 9.23
CA THR A 119 -1.62 0.47 9.23
C THR A 119 -2.00 0.04 7.82
N ILE A 120 -1.75 -1.23 7.53
CA ILE A 120 -2.24 -1.94 6.36
C ILE A 120 -3.29 -2.93 6.85
N THR A 121 -4.50 -2.88 6.29
CA THR A 121 -5.62 -3.76 6.67
C THR A 121 -6.17 -4.43 5.42
N PHE A 122 -6.07 -5.75 5.34
CA PHE A 122 -6.69 -6.53 4.28
C PHE A 122 -8.16 -6.85 4.63
N ALA A 123 -9.04 -6.86 3.63
CA ALA A 123 -10.47 -7.06 3.80
C ALA A 123 -10.79 -8.41 4.49
N GLU A 124 -10.03 -9.46 4.14
CA GLU A 124 -10.17 -10.82 4.70
C GLU A 124 -8.87 -11.30 5.35
N GLY A 125 -8.09 -10.39 5.91
CA GLY A 125 -6.75 -10.72 6.35
C GLY A 125 -6.29 -9.97 7.60
N PRO A 126 -4.99 -10.05 7.84
CA PRO A 126 -4.38 -9.42 9.00
C PRO A 126 -4.32 -7.90 8.87
N ARG A 127 -4.20 -7.26 10.02
CA ARG A 127 -3.83 -5.86 10.14
C ARG A 127 -2.36 -5.74 10.53
N TRP A 128 -1.60 -5.00 9.75
CA TRP A 128 -0.19 -4.75 9.97
C TRP A 128 0.03 -3.30 10.41
N ALA A 129 0.86 -3.10 11.42
CA ALA A 129 1.41 -1.78 11.70
C ALA A 129 2.70 -1.60 10.89
N PHE A 130 2.99 -0.39 10.46
CA PHE A 130 4.25 -0.08 9.79
C PHE A 130 4.84 1.24 10.23
N PHE A 131 6.15 1.37 10.00
CA PHE A 131 6.91 2.62 10.05
C PHE A 131 7.66 2.83 8.75
N THR A 132 7.75 4.07 8.31
CA THR A 132 8.59 4.48 7.18
C THR A 132 9.08 5.93 7.40
N SER A 133 9.94 6.41 6.52
CA SER A 133 10.35 7.80 6.47
C SER A 133 9.85 8.43 5.18
N VAL A 134 9.52 9.71 5.20
CA VAL A 134 9.19 10.47 3.98
C VAL A 134 10.33 10.46 2.96
N PHE A 135 11.58 10.28 3.42
CA PHE A 135 12.78 10.18 2.57
C PHE A 135 13.02 8.76 2.04
N ALA A 136 12.38 7.75 2.65
CA ALA A 136 12.57 6.34 2.33
C ALA A 136 11.22 5.64 2.09
N ALA A 137 10.26 6.32 1.46
CA ALA A 137 8.92 5.77 1.17
C ALA A 137 8.92 4.52 0.28
N GLY A 138 10.09 4.16 -0.27
CA GLY A 138 10.29 2.91 -0.98
C GLY A 138 10.45 1.69 -0.07
N GLU A 139 10.58 1.89 1.25
CA GLU A 139 10.78 0.83 2.22
C GLU A 139 9.94 1.09 3.48
N LEU A 140 9.18 0.08 3.90
CA LEU A 140 8.40 0.09 5.14
C LEU A 140 8.85 -1.07 6.02
N TRP A 141 9.07 -0.80 7.30
CA TRP A 141 9.23 -1.83 8.34
C TRP A 141 7.87 -2.17 8.90
N VAL A 142 7.50 -3.45 8.84
CA VAL A 142 6.18 -3.91 9.24
C VAL A 142 6.25 -4.88 10.40
N ILE A 143 5.25 -4.78 11.27
CA ILE A 143 4.99 -5.75 12.33
C ILE A 143 3.51 -6.09 12.38
N LEU A 144 3.22 -7.36 12.60
CA LEU A 144 1.89 -7.85 12.95
C LEU A 144 2.01 -8.62 14.26
N THR A 145 1.25 -8.16 15.24
CA THR A 145 1.16 -8.84 16.53
C THR A 145 -0.30 -8.93 16.95
N ASN A 146 -0.79 -10.15 17.16
CA ASN A 146 -2.10 -10.42 17.71
C ASN A 146 -2.04 -11.74 18.51
N ASP A 147 -3.18 -12.18 19.05
CA ASP A 147 -3.31 -13.43 19.82
C ASP A 147 -2.88 -14.71 19.06
N LYS A 148 -2.71 -14.64 17.76
CA LYS A 148 -2.43 -15.79 16.87
C LYS A 148 -1.13 -15.70 16.11
N ASN A 149 -0.55 -14.52 15.98
CA ASN A 149 0.60 -14.32 15.13
C ASN A 149 1.53 -13.24 15.64
N VAL A 150 2.83 -13.46 15.45
CA VAL A 150 3.87 -12.45 15.57
C VAL A 150 4.70 -12.50 14.30
N PHE A 151 4.66 -11.44 13.50
CA PHE A 151 5.46 -11.29 12.29
C PHE A 151 6.25 -9.99 12.32
N ARG A 152 7.40 -10.01 11.69
CA ARG A 152 8.14 -8.81 11.31
C ARG A 152 8.67 -8.95 9.89
N GLY A 153 8.79 -7.85 9.20
CA GLY A 153 9.31 -7.87 7.83
C GLY A 153 9.44 -6.49 7.23
N ASN A 154 9.68 -6.48 5.96
CA ASN A 154 9.83 -5.28 5.16
C ASN A 154 8.90 -5.31 3.96
N VAL A 155 8.47 -4.13 3.55
CA VAL A 155 7.74 -3.89 2.30
C VAL A 155 8.61 -2.98 1.45
N THR A 156 9.05 -3.45 0.31
CA THR A 156 10.00 -2.74 -0.56
C THR A 156 9.34 -2.41 -1.89
N LYS A 157 9.45 -1.16 -2.33
CA LYS A 157 8.94 -0.69 -3.61
C LYS A 157 9.75 -1.30 -4.76
N ILE A 158 9.04 -1.85 -5.76
CA ILE A 158 9.67 -2.47 -6.93
C ILE A 158 9.26 -1.80 -8.25
N ALA A 159 8.12 -1.10 -8.28
CA ALA A 159 7.67 -0.35 -9.45
C ALA A 159 6.72 0.79 -9.07
N ARG A 160 6.52 1.72 -10.00
CA ARG A 160 5.47 2.74 -9.97
C ARG A 160 4.19 2.25 -10.62
#